data_2a65b14baf6bc225214c6c3ae7899442
#
_entry.id   2a65b14baf6bc225214c6c3ae7899442
#
_cell.length_a   1.000
_cell.length_b   1.000
_cell.length_c   1.000
_cell.angle_alpha   90.00
_cell.angle_beta   90.00
_cell.angle_gamma   90.00
#
_symmetry.space_group_name_H-M   'P 1'
#
loop_
_entity.id
_entity.type
_entity.pdbx_description
1 polymer ?
#
loop_
_entity_poly.entity_id
_entity_poly.type
_entity_poly.pdbx_seq_one_letter_code
_entity_poly.pdbx_strand_id
1 'polypeptide(L)'
;WDSFIRGTPAWLTALQGEPHLTVERRDLIEPLPQPMPDFQWIIHAAGIASPPFYRKYPLKTIDANINGLRNLLEYSVAQAEQGKPVEGFLFYSSSEIYGDPSPDMIPTPEHYRGLVSCTGPRACYDESKRFGETLCVVFAQQHGVPTKIARPFNNYGPGLKITDKRVISDFAREVIAGRDIVMFSDGKPTRTFCYSADAITGYYKVLVKGHVGEPYNVGIETPEISMAELAEKITRIAGELFGYTGKLVRQPNPEEVYLVDNPNRRCPDISKGRAHLGYDPSISVDEGLRRGTTPESLASLK
;
A
#
# COMPACT_ATOMS: atom_id res chain seq x y z
N TRP A 1 16.14 0.41 4.95
CA TRP A 1 16.56 -0.85 4.34
C TRP A 1 15.58 -1.30 3.27
N ASP A 2 16.07 -1.80 2.14
CA ASP A 2 15.27 -2.35 1.04
C ASP A 2 16.08 -3.46 0.34
N SER A 3 15.46 -4.54 -0.05
CA SER A 3 16.11 -5.59 -0.85
C SER A 3 16.31 -5.17 -2.30
N PHE A 4 15.61 -4.12 -2.74
CA PHE A 4 15.56 -3.64 -4.13
C PHE A 4 15.17 -4.72 -5.12
N ILE A 5 14.34 -5.67 -4.72
CA ILE A 5 13.82 -6.74 -5.58
C ILE A 5 13.09 -6.19 -6.83
N ARG A 6 12.58 -4.96 -6.74
CA ARG A 6 11.92 -4.23 -7.83
C ARG A 6 12.81 -3.19 -8.50
N GLY A 7 14.13 -3.21 -8.23
CA GLY A 7 15.10 -2.22 -8.68
C GLY A 7 15.07 -0.94 -7.83
N THR A 8 16.14 -0.17 -7.91
CA THR A 8 16.29 1.11 -7.20
C THR A 8 15.43 2.17 -7.89
N PRO A 9 14.54 2.88 -7.16
CA PRO A 9 13.75 3.97 -7.76
C PRO A 9 14.65 5.15 -8.12
N ALA A 10 14.41 5.77 -9.29
CA ALA A 10 15.21 6.89 -9.77
C ALA A 10 15.22 8.09 -8.80
N TRP A 11 14.08 8.37 -8.14
CA TRP A 11 13.97 9.46 -7.17
C TRP A 11 14.88 9.26 -5.94
N LEU A 12 15.21 8.02 -5.57
CA LEU A 12 16.10 7.75 -4.45
C LEU A 12 17.55 8.19 -4.75
N THR A 13 17.94 8.22 -6.02
CA THR A 13 19.25 8.73 -6.43
C THR A 13 19.40 10.22 -6.12
N ALA A 14 18.32 10.99 -6.22
CA ALA A 14 18.31 12.42 -5.88
C ALA A 14 18.48 12.68 -4.37
N LEU A 15 18.25 11.69 -3.52
CA LEU A 15 18.41 11.76 -2.08
C LEU A 15 19.78 11.21 -1.59
N GLN A 16 20.64 10.78 -2.51
CA GLN A 16 21.99 10.34 -2.15
C GLN A 16 22.82 11.52 -1.62
N GLY A 17 23.41 11.33 -0.45
CA GLY A 17 24.22 12.37 0.21
C GLY A 17 23.43 13.22 1.21
N GLU A 18 22.13 13.01 1.37
CA GLU A 18 21.37 13.65 2.46
C GLU A 18 21.93 13.20 3.82
N PRO A 19 22.37 14.16 4.68
CA PRO A 19 23.15 13.84 5.89
C PRO A 19 22.39 13.01 6.93
N HIS A 20 21.05 13.00 6.85
CA HIS A 20 20.17 12.29 7.79
C HIS A 20 19.49 11.08 7.17
N LEU A 21 19.91 10.66 5.97
CA LEU A 21 19.35 9.51 5.27
C LEU A 21 20.41 8.44 5.02
N THR A 22 20.26 7.28 5.64
CA THR A 22 21.07 6.09 5.33
C THR A 22 20.21 5.07 4.59
N VAL A 23 20.64 4.68 3.40
CA VAL A 23 19.96 3.67 2.58
C VAL A 23 20.87 2.48 2.41
N GLU A 24 20.40 1.31 2.85
CA GLU A 24 21.16 0.08 2.77
C GLU A 24 20.35 -1.00 1.99
N ARG A 25 21.06 -1.74 1.14
CA ARG A 25 20.50 -2.94 0.52
C ARG A 25 20.52 -4.08 1.52
N ARG A 26 19.35 -4.45 2.04
CA ARG A 26 19.16 -5.57 2.95
C ARG A 26 17.85 -6.29 2.68
N ASP A 27 17.86 -7.60 2.81
CA ASP A 27 16.65 -8.41 2.84
C ASP A 27 16.31 -8.71 4.32
N LEU A 28 15.13 -8.30 4.77
CA LEU A 28 14.72 -8.46 6.17
C LEU A 28 14.44 -9.92 6.56
N ILE A 29 14.35 -10.83 5.58
CA ILE A 29 14.23 -12.27 5.86
C ILE A 29 15.54 -12.86 6.39
N GLU A 30 16.66 -12.23 6.10
CA GLU A 30 17.98 -12.63 6.59
C GLU A 30 18.17 -12.18 8.05
N PRO A 31 19.07 -12.82 8.79
CA PRO A 31 19.42 -12.39 10.14
C PRO A 31 19.82 -10.91 10.19
N LEU A 32 19.33 -10.19 11.18
CA LEU A 32 19.70 -8.79 11.36
C LEU A 32 21.19 -8.66 11.68
N PRO A 33 21.88 -7.63 11.18
CA PRO A 33 23.30 -7.42 11.46
C PRO A 33 23.55 -7.18 12.94
N GLN A 34 24.74 -7.50 13.38
CA GLN A 34 25.19 -7.21 14.75
C GLN A 34 26.50 -6.41 14.69
N PRO A 35 26.61 -5.31 15.46
CA PRO A 35 25.57 -4.71 16.27
C PRO A 35 24.53 -3.95 15.45
N MET A 36 23.29 -3.90 15.96
CA MET A 36 22.24 -3.03 15.42
C MET A 36 22.30 -1.65 16.09
N PRO A 37 22.07 -0.55 15.36
CA PRO A 37 21.87 0.76 15.98
C PRO A 37 20.52 0.81 16.70
N ASP A 38 20.41 1.65 17.74
CA ASP A 38 19.13 1.86 18.43
C ASP A 38 18.17 2.68 17.58
N PHE A 39 16.89 2.26 17.54
CA PHE A 39 15.83 2.98 16.83
C PHE A 39 14.69 3.35 17.79
N GLN A 40 14.22 4.59 17.72
CA GLN A 40 13.02 5.02 18.43
C GLN A 40 11.75 4.60 17.69
N TRP A 41 11.76 4.68 16.36
CA TRP A 41 10.60 4.41 15.51
C TRP A 41 10.95 3.39 14.44
N ILE A 42 10.11 2.40 14.26
CA ILE A 42 10.28 1.38 13.23
C ILE A 42 9.04 1.34 12.34
N ILE A 43 9.24 1.36 11.02
CA ILE A 43 8.16 1.17 10.04
C ILE A 43 8.49 -0.05 9.18
N HIS A 44 7.71 -1.10 9.31
CA HIS A 44 7.81 -2.28 8.45
C HIS A 44 6.88 -2.12 7.23
N ALA A 45 7.47 -1.66 6.12
CA ALA A 45 6.82 -1.52 4.81
C ALA A 45 7.48 -2.41 3.74
N ALA A 46 8.35 -3.34 4.14
CA ALA A 46 9.20 -4.13 3.24
C ALA A 46 8.52 -5.34 2.57
N GLY A 47 7.20 -5.41 2.59
CA GLY A 47 6.45 -6.48 1.93
C GLY A 47 6.38 -6.32 0.40
N ILE A 48 6.36 -7.43 -0.33
CA ILE A 48 6.15 -7.43 -1.79
C ILE A 48 4.65 -7.24 -2.07
N ALA A 49 4.23 -6.00 -2.39
CA ALA A 49 2.82 -5.62 -2.51
C ALA A 49 2.29 -5.55 -3.96
N SER A 50 3.14 -5.72 -4.96
CA SER A 50 2.77 -5.66 -6.37
C SER A 50 2.25 -7.02 -6.86
N PRO A 51 1.03 -7.11 -7.44
CA PRO A 51 0.43 -8.38 -7.88
C PRO A 51 1.32 -9.27 -8.75
N PRO A 52 2.01 -8.76 -9.79
CA PRO A 52 2.92 -9.59 -10.57
C PRO A 52 4.09 -10.14 -9.75
N PHE A 53 4.58 -9.35 -8.79
CA PHE A 53 5.77 -9.72 -8.03
C PHE A 53 5.45 -10.72 -6.92
N TYR A 54 4.36 -10.56 -6.17
CA TYR A 54 4.02 -11.55 -5.15
C TYR A 54 3.60 -12.89 -5.77
N ARG A 55 2.99 -12.91 -6.98
CA ARG A 55 2.75 -14.16 -7.72
C ARG A 55 4.03 -14.80 -8.24
N LYS A 56 5.01 -13.99 -8.64
CA LYS A 56 6.32 -14.47 -9.10
C LYS A 56 7.20 -14.98 -7.95
N TYR A 57 7.09 -14.38 -6.78
CA TYR A 57 7.91 -14.67 -5.60
C TYR A 57 7.06 -14.95 -4.36
N PRO A 58 6.16 -15.98 -4.39
CA PRO A 58 5.18 -16.19 -3.32
C PRO A 58 5.84 -16.49 -1.96
N LEU A 59 6.85 -17.35 -1.90
CA LEU A 59 7.55 -17.65 -0.66
C LEU A 59 8.27 -16.43 -0.09
N LYS A 60 8.98 -15.67 -0.92
CA LYS A 60 9.61 -14.43 -0.47
C LYS A 60 8.61 -13.40 0.03
N THR A 61 7.40 -13.38 -0.51
CA THR A 61 6.33 -12.51 -0.04
C THR A 61 5.89 -12.90 1.37
N ILE A 62 5.68 -14.19 1.60
CA ILE A 62 5.37 -14.73 2.93
C ILE A 62 6.51 -14.41 3.90
N ASP A 63 7.73 -14.74 3.54
CA ASP A 63 8.90 -14.56 4.41
C ASP A 63 9.11 -13.08 4.77
N ALA A 64 9.01 -12.16 3.81
CA ALA A 64 9.17 -10.72 4.09
C ALA A 64 8.08 -10.19 5.03
N ASN A 65 6.82 -10.65 4.87
CA ASN A 65 5.70 -10.23 5.70
C ASN A 65 5.65 -10.90 7.08
N ILE A 66 6.24 -12.09 7.24
CA ILE A 66 6.20 -12.88 8.47
C ILE A 66 7.57 -12.91 9.15
N ASN A 67 8.58 -13.50 8.51
CA ASN A 67 9.91 -13.64 9.11
C ASN A 67 10.61 -12.29 9.24
N GLY A 68 10.57 -11.45 8.18
CA GLY A 68 11.12 -10.10 8.23
C GLY A 68 10.46 -9.22 9.29
N LEU A 69 9.14 -9.31 9.43
CA LEU A 69 8.41 -8.63 10.50
C LEU A 69 8.85 -9.15 11.87
N ARG A 70 8.91 -10.47 12.04
CA ARG A 70 9.29 -11.10 13.29
C ARG A 70 10.71 -10.72 13.72
N ASN A 71 11.66 -10.70 12.80
CA ASN A 71 13.03 -10.26 13.09
C ASN A 71 13.05 -8.84 13.70
N LEU A 72 12.27 -7.90 13.17
CA LEU A 72 12.20 -6.54 13.71
C LEU A 72 11.44 -6.45 15.03
N LEU A 73 10.44 -7.28 15.24
CA LEU A 73 9.71 -7.36 16.52
C LEU A 73 10.61 -7.94 17.63
N GLU A 74 11.34 -9.01 17.36
CA GLU A 74 12.32 -9.62 18.27
C GLU A 74 13.47 -8.64 18.58
N TYR A 75 13.94 -7.91 17.57
CA TYR A 75 14.90 -6.83 17.79
C TYR A 75 14.34 -5.75 18.72
N SER A 76 13.07 -5.35 18.57
CA SER A 76 12.43 -4.36 19.42
C SER A 76 12.35 -4.82 20.88
N VAL A 77 12.13 -6.11 21.13
CA VAL A 77 12.18 -6.72 22.47
C VAL A 77 13.61 -6.66 23.04
N ALA A 78 14.61 -7.11 22.27
CA ALA A 78 16.01 -7.11 22.70
C ALA A 78 16.53 -5.68 22.99
N GLN A 79 16.11 -4.68 22.22
CA GLN A 79 16.44 -3.29 22.48
C GLN A 79 15.80 -2.77 23.78
N ALA A 80 14.56 -3.16 24.06
CA ALA A 80 13.87 -2.79 25.29
C ALA A 80 14.52 -3.41 26.53
N GLU A 81 15.01 -4.65 26.45
CA GLU A 81 15.78 -5.33 27.51
C GLU A 81 17.10 -4.58 27.84
N GLN A 82 17.64 -3.82 26.90
CA GLN A 82 18.81 -2.95 27.10
C GLN A 82 18.44 -1.56 27.65
N GLY A 83 17.17 -1.35 28.04
CA GLY A 83 16.67 -0.08 28.58
C GLY A 83 16.40 1.01 27.54
N LYS A 84 16.29 0.66 26.27
CA LYS A 84 16.07 1.57 25.14
C LYS A 84 14.85 1.18 24.30
N PRO A 85 13.65 1.08 24.87
CA PRO A 85 12.47 0.61 24.14
C PRO A 85 12.14 1.49 22.95
N VAL A 86 11.65 0.90 21.87
CA VAL A 86 11.10 1.65 20.74
C VAL A 86 9.85 2.43 21.19
N GLU A 87 9.67 3.64 20.68
CA GLU A 87 8.52 4.51 20.98
C GLU A 87 7.29 4.14 20.11
N GLY A 88 7.52 3.55 18.95
CA GLY A 88 6.47 3.07 18.09
C GLY A 88 6.96 2.16 16.98
N PHE A 89 6.11 1.19 16.67
CA PHE A 89 6.32 0.22 15.60
C PHE A 89 5.10 0.22 14.69
N LEU A 90 5.25 0.56 13.41
CA LEU A 90 4.16 0.54 12.43
C LEU A 90 4.32 -0.64 11.46
N PHE A 91 3.32 -1.49 11.41
CA PHE A 91 3.20 -2.52 10.38
C PHE A 91 2.27 -2.06 9.26
N TYR A 92 2.76 -2.09 8.02
CA TYR A 92 1.93 -1.92 6.84
C TYR A 92 1.24 -3.24 6.50
N SER A 93 -0.01 -3.36 6.94
CA SER A 93 -0.94 -4.40 6.51
C SER A 93 -1.50 -4.05 5.12
N SER A 94 -2.76 -4.34 4.85
CA SER A 94 -3.41 -4.07 3.57
C SER A 94 -4.93 -4.15 3.71
N SER A 95 -5.67 -3.44 2.86
CA SER A 95 -7.11 -3.68 2.67
C SER A 95 -7.41 -5.04 2.02
N GLU A 96 -6.42 -5.71 1.45
CA GLU A 96 -6.58 -7.05 0.87
C GLU A 96 -6.97 -8.11 1.91
N ILE A 97 -6.67 -7.88 3.19
CA ILE A 97 -7.07 -8.76 4.30
C ILE A 97 -8.59 -8.91 4.44
N TYR A 98 -9.34 -7.99 3.85
CA TYR A 98 -10.80 -8.01 3.88
C TYR A 98 -11.42 -8.91 2.79
N GLY A 99 -10.65 -9.27 1.76
CA GLY A 99 -11.15 -10.03 0.62
C GLY A 99 -12.20 -9.26 -0.16
N ASP A 100 -13.33 -9.91 -0.47
CA ASP A 100 -14.51 -9.29 -1.11
C ASP A 100 -15.62 -9.11 -0.07
N PRO A 101 -15.70 -7.94 0.60
CA PRO A 101 -16.68 -7.70 1.65
C PRO A 101 -18.12 -7.76 1.12
N SER A 102 -19.03 -8.29 1.93
CA SER A 102 -20.46 -8.24 1.64
C SER A 102 -20.97 -6.78 1.56
N PRO A 103 -22.00 -6.50 0.76
CA PRO A 103 -22.49 -5.13 0.53
C PRO A 103 -22.86 -4.36 1.80
N ASP A 104 -23.35 -5.05 2.83
CA ASP A 104 -23.70 -4.49 4.14
C ASP A 104 -22.48 -4.12 5.00
N MET A 105 -21.28 -4.56 4.61
CA MET A 105 -20.00 -4.26 5.26
C MET A 105 -19.16 -3.27 4.44
N ILE A 106 -19.78 -2.47 3.59
CA ILE A 106 -19.13 -1.41 2.81
C ILE A 106 -19.87 -0.08 3.03
N PRO A 107 -19.15 0.96 3.53
CA PRO A 107 -17.71 1.06 3.81
C PRO A 107 -17.20 0.05 4.86
N THR A 108 -16.01 -0.53 4.64
CA THR A 108 -15.49 -1.65 5.42
C THR A 108 -14.81 -1.17 6.70
N PRO A 109 -15.35 -1.49 7.90
CA PRO A 109 -14.75 -1.11 9.17
C PRO A 109 -13.64 -2.07 9.60
N GLU A 110 -12.77 -1.63 10.52
CA GLU A 110 -11.62 -2.42 10.98
C GLU A 110 -12.00 -3.72 11.71
N HIS A 111 -13.20 -3.80 12.29
CA HIS A 111 -13.67 -5.01 12.97
C HIS A 111 -14.17 -6.10 12.02
N TYR A 112 -14.34 -5.82 10.72
CA TYR A 112 -14.72 -6.83 9.74
C TYR A 112 -13.62 -7.86 9.57
N ARG A 113 -13.98 -9.15 9.72
CA ARG A 113 -13.00 -10.26 9.75
C ARG A 113 -12.43 -10.62 8.38
N GLY A 114 -13.10 -10.27 7.31
CA GLY A 114 -12.67 -10.53 5.93
C GLY A 114 -13.04 -11.93 5.42
N LEU A 115 -13.19 -12.02 4.11
CA LEU A 115 -13.42 -13.25 3.35
C LEU A 115 -12.27 -13.42 2.36
N VAL A 116 -11.20 -14.06 2.80
CA VAL A 116 -9.97 -14.29 2.03
C VAL A 116 -9.85 -15.77 1.70
N SER A 117 -9.42 -16.09 0.48
CA SER A 117 -9.12 -17.45 0.07
C SER A 117 -7.74 -17.87 0.59
N CYS A 118 -7.67 -18.95 1.37
CA CYS A 118 -6.42 -19.50 1.88
C CYS A 118 -5.55 -20.16 0.79
N THR A 119 -6.12 -20.51 -0.34
CA THR A 119 -5.48 -21.29 -1.43
C THR A 119 -5.51 -20.60 -2.78
N GLY A 120 -6.09 -19.41 -2.85
CA GLY A 120 -6.17 -18.62 -4.08
C GLY A 120 -4.82 -18.03 -4.53
N PRO A 121 -4.74 -17.49 -5.74
CA PRO A 121 -3.50 -16.98 -6.34
C PRO A 121 -2.92 -15.76 -5.61
N ARG A 122 -3.67 -15.17 -4.69
CA ARG A 122 -3.28 -14.02 -3.87
C ARG A 122 -2.97 -14.39 -2.41
N ALA A 123 -3.27 -15.64 -2.00
CA ALA A 123 -3.19 -16.09 -0.62
C ALA A 123 -1.82 -15.82 0.04
N CYS A 124 -0.73 -15.97 -0.71
CA CYS A 124 0.63 -15.68 -0.21
C CYS A 124 0.78 -14.25 0.33
N TYR A 125 0.09 -13.28 -0.27
CA TYR A 125 0.10 -11.88 0.18
C TYR A 125 -0.98 -11.65 1.24
N ASP A 126 -2.22 -11.99 0.93
CA ASP A 126 -3.38 -11.66 1.75
C ASP A 126 -3.28 -12.32 3.14
N GLU A 127 -3.00 -13.62 3.20
CA GLU A 127 -2.86 -14.35 4.47
C GLU A 127 -1.58 -13.98 5.23
N SER A 128 -0.47 -13.69 4.54
CA SER A 128 0.73 -13.25 5.24
C SER A 128 0.54 -11.88 5.89
N LYS A 129 -0.26 -10.97 5.29
CA LYS A 129 -0.63 -9.70 5.91
C LYS A 129 -1.55 -9.90 7.11
N ARG A 130 -2.53 -10.81 7.03
CA ARG A 130 -3.39 -11.19 8.16
C ARG A 130 -2.58 -11.74 9.33
N PHE A 131 -1.68 -12.68 9.06
CA PHE A 131 -0.82 -13.25 10.09
C PHE A 131 0.16 -12.22 10.66
N GLY A 132 0.66 -11.29 9.85
CA GLY A 132 1.48 -10.17 10.31
C GLY A 132 0.76 -9.29 11.34
N GLU A 133 -0.54 -9.03 11.17
CA GLU A 133 -1.34 -8.35 12.20
C GLU A 133 -1.41 -9.17 13.50
N THR A 134 -1.60 -10.48 13.40
CA THR A 134 -1.59 -11.38 14.56
C THR A 134 -0.26 -11.30 15.31
N LEU A 135 0.88 -11.31 14.60
CA LEU A 135 2.20 -11.14 15.22
C LEU A 135 2.30 -9.80 15.96
N CYS A 136 1.89 -8.70 15.33
CA CYS A 136 1.90 -7.38 15.97
C CYS A 136 1.11 -7.36 17.29
N VAL A 137 -0.10 -7.94 17.29
CA VAL A 137 -0.95 -8.01 18.49
C VAL A 137 -0.31 -8.87 19.57
N VAL A 138 0.24 -10.05 19.21
CA VAL A 138 0.89 -10.96 20.16
C VAL A 138 2.11 -10.31 20.79
N PHE A 139 2.98 -9.67 20.00
CA PHE A 139 4.17 -8.98 20.54
C PHE A 139 3.82 -7.77 21.41
N ALA A 140 2.73 -7.06 21.08
CA ALA A 140 2.22 -6.00 21.96
C ALA A 140 1.76 -6.54 23.31
N GLN A 141 1.01 -7.64 23.31
CA GLN A 141 0.46 -8.24 24.53
C GLN A 141 1.50 -8.93 25.40
N GLN A 142 2.42 -9.66 24.80
CA GLN A 142 3.38 -10.50 25.53
C GLN A 142 4.67 -9.76 25.90
N HIS A 143 5.10 -8.81 25.08
CA HIS A 143 6.40 -8.15 25.21
C HIS A 143 6.30 -6.63 25.34
N GLY A 144 5.09 -6.06 25.27
CA GLY A 144 4.90 -4.61 25.38
C GLY A 144 5.43 -3.82 24.18
N VAL A 145 5.72 -4.45 23.04
CA VAL A 145 6.16 -3.74 21.83
C VAL A 145 5.03 -2.82 21.34
N PRO A 146 5.25 -1.51 21.18
CA PRO A 146 4.18 -0.55 20.86
C PRO A 146 3.77 -0.61 19.38
N THR A 147 3.31 -1.79 18.94
CA THR A 147 2.88 -2.03 17.55
C THR A 147 1.59 -1.30 17.23
N LYS A 148 1.51 -0.76 16.03
CA LYS A 148 0.30 -0.20 15.40
C LYS A 148 0.21 -0.75 13.99
N ILE A 149 -1.00 -0.85 13.46
CA ILE A 149 -1.26 -1.50 12.19
C ILE A 149 -1.97 -0.52 11.27
N ALA A 150 -1.41 -0.27 10.08
CA ALA A 150 -2.09 0.49 9.04
C ALA A 150 -2.61 -0.46 7.95
N ARG A 151 -3.85 -0.26 7.52
CA ARG A 151 -4.50 -0.97 6.40
C ARG A 151 -4.71 -0.02 5.22
N PRO A 152 -3.73 0.08 4.29
CA PRO A 152 -3.84 0.93 3.10
C PRO A 152 -4.99 0.54 2.18
N PHE A 153 -5.73 1.55 1.67
CA PHE A 153 -6.76 1.41 0.64
C PHE A 153 -6.40 2.21 -0.61
N ASN A 154 -6.08 1.53 -1.71
CA ASN A 154 -5.86 2.09 -3.05
C ASN A 154 -5.15 3.45 -3.08
N ASN A 155 -3.99 3.53 -2.42
CA ASN A 155 -3.20 4.76 -2.42
C ASN A 155 -2.50 4.93 -3.77
N TYR A 156 -2.47 6.16 -4.25
CA TYR A 156 -1.84 6.53 -5.53
C TYR A 156 -1.16 7.88 -5.43
N GLY A 157 -0.23 8.14 -6.33
CA GLY A 157 0.48 9.42 -6.41
C GLY A 157 1.91 9.26 -6.92
N PRO A 158 2.73 10.32 -6.81
CA PRO A 158 4.14 10.29 -7.20
C PRO A 158 4.90 9.15 -6.53
N GLY A 159 5.84 8.53 -7.25
CA GLY A 159 6.62 7.38 -6.77
C GLY A 159 5.99 6.01 -7.02
N LEU A 160 4.73 5.93 -7.44
CA LEU A 160 4.14 4.68 -7.88
C LEU A 160 4.74 4.27 -9.23
N LYS A 161 5.38 3.09 -9.32
CA LYS A 161 6.02 2.65 -10.57
C LYS A 161 4.98 2.42 -11.66
N ILE A 162 5.23 2.95 -12.84
CA ILE A 162 4.37 2.79 -14.03
C ILE A 162 4.21 1.33 -14.47
N THR A 163 5.17 0.48 -14.09
CA THR A 163 5.18 -0.96 -14.36
C THR A 163 4.51 -1.79 -13.25
N ASP A 164 3.83 -1.14 -12.29
CA ASP A 164 3.28 -1.82 -11.09
C ASP A 164 2.05 -2.66 -11.40
N LYS A 165 1.48 -2.52 -12.60
CA LYS A 165 0.24 -3.19 -13.02
C LYS A 165 -0.95 -2.96 -12.07
N ARG A 166 -0.99 -1.78 -11.46
CA ARG A 166 -2.18 -1.26 -10.78
C ARG A 166 -2.92 -0.36 -11.75
N VAL A 167 -4.22 -0.26 -11.61
CA VAL A 167 -5.10 0.42 -12.58
C VAL A 167 -4.64 1.83 -12.96
N ILE A 168 -4.30 2.68 -11.99
CA ILE A 168 -3.84 4.05 -12.26
C ILE A 168 -2.49 4.05 -12.99
N SER A 169 -1.55 3.17 -12.58
CA SER A 169 -0.25 3.03 -13.25
C SER A 169 -0.40 2.54 -14.68
N ASP A 170 -1.31 1.58 -14.93
CA ASP A 170 -1.55 1.06 -16.26
C ASP A 170 -2.17 2.12 -17.18
N PHE A 171 -3.16 2.84 -16.69
CA PHE A 171 -3.79 3.92 -17.47
C PHE A 171 -2.79 5.08 -17.73
N ALA A 172 -2.01 5.48 -16.72
CA ALA A 172 -0.98 6.50 -16.87
C ALA A 172 0.08 6.10 -17.91
N ARG A 173 0.48 4.81 -17.92
CA ARG A 173 1.43 4.29 -18.92
C ARG A 173 0.91 4.46 -20.35
N GLU A 174 -0.36 4.17 -20.59
CA GLU A 174 -0.95 4.31 -21.91
C GLU A 174 -1.05 5.79 -22.32
N VAL A 175 -1.46 6.67 -21.40
CA VAL A 175 -1.51 8.12 -21.62
C VAL A 175 -0.11 8.68 -21.98
N ILE A 176 0.93 8.35 -21.20
CA ILE A 176 2.31 8.81 -21.45
C ILE A 176 2.83 8.34 -22.81
N ALA A 177 2.41 7.16 -23.24
CA ALA A 177 2.79 6.59 -24.53
C ALA A 177 1.92 7.09 -25.69
N GLY A 178 0.93 7.95 -25.44
CA GLY A 178 -0.01 8.43 -26.46
C GLY A 178 -0.92 7.33 -27.06
N ARG A 179 -1.08 6.19 -26.34
CA ARG A 179 -1.90 5.05 -26.79
C ARG A 179 -3.26 5.09 -26.15
N ASP A 180 -4.21 4.33 -26.70
CA ASP A 180 -5.53 4.12 -26.11
C ASP A 180 -5.42 3.49 -24.73
N ILE A 181 -6.28 3.91 -23.78
CA ILE A 181 -6.41 3.28 -22.48
C ILE A 181 -7.15 1.96 -22.64
N VAL A 182 -6.52 0.85 -22.30
CA VAL A 182 -7.09 -0.49 -22.39
C VAL A 182 -7.67 -0.90 -21.04
N MET A 183 -8.95 -1.23 -21.02
CA MET A 183 -9.66 -1.77 -19.88
C MET A 183 -9.91 -3.28 -20.06
N PHE A 184 -9.38 -4.10 -19.15
CA PHE A 184 -9.44 -5.57 -19.20
C PHE A 184 -10.64 -6.16 -18.45
N SER A 185 -11.60 -5.34 -18.03
CA SER A 185 -12.84 -5.76 -17.36
C SER A 185 -14.04 -5.01 -17.93
N ASP A 186 -15.22 -5.30 -17.40
CA ASP A 186 -16.44 -4.54 -17.72
C ASP A 186 -16.45 -3.12 -17.14
N GLY A 187 -15.46 -2.77 -16.32
CA GLY A 187 -15.31 -1.47 -15.70
C GLY A 187 -16.23 -1.20 -14.51
N LYS A 188 -17.04 -2.17 -14.09
CA LYS A 188 -18.01 -2.00 -13.00
C LYS A 188 -17.41 -2.01 -11.60
N PRO A 189 -16.35 -2.80 -11.27
CA PRO A 189 -15.79 -2.78 -9.92
C PRO A 189 -15.48 -1.37 -9.47
N THR A 190 -15.81 -1.06 -8.21
CA THR A 190 -15.66 0.30 -7.66
C THR A 190 -14.58 0.35 -6.58
N ARG A 191 -13.93 1.50 -6.49
CA ARG A 191 -12.86 1.80 -5.49
C ARG A 191 -12.95 3.25 -5.05
N THR A 192 -12.44 3.50 -3.87
CA THR A 192 -11.99 4.83 -3.49
C THR A 192 -10.48 4.95 -3.72
N PHE A 193 -9.98 6.13 -4.06
CA PHE A 193 -8.58 6.37 -4.34
C PHE A 193 -8.04 7.50 -3.46
N CYS A 194 -7.12 7.18 -2.57
CA CYS A 194 -6.51 8.12 -1.64
C CYS A 194 -5.17 8.62 -2.18
N TYR A 195 -5.01 9.93 -2.27
CA TYR A 195 -3.75 10.51 -2.73
C TYR A 195 -2.63 10.29 -1.71
N SER A 196 -1.41 10.07 -2.18
CA SER A 196 -0.26 9.65 -1.36
C SER A 196 0.05 10.60 -0.21
N ALA A 197 -0.14 11.92 -0.35
CA ALA A 197 0.09 12.87 0.73
C ALA A 197 -0.87 12.64 1.92
N ASP A 198 -2.17 12.44 1.63
CA ASP A 198 -3.16 12.11 2.66
C ASP A 198 -2.86 10.75 3.31
N ALA A 199 -2.47 9.76 2.48
CA ALA A 199 -2.12 8.43 2.98
C ALA A 199 -0.89 8.46 3.89
N ILE A 200 0.18 9.16 3.50
CA ILE A 200 1.40 9.32 4.30
C ILE A 200 1.09 10.02 5.63
N THR A 201 0.27 11.08 5.58
CA THR A 201 -0.22 11.74 6.80
C THR A 201 -0.95 10.74 7.71
N GLY A 202 -1.81 9.89 7.14
CA GLY A 202 -2.48 8.82 7.87
C GLY A 202 -1.51 7.85 8.54
N TYR A 203 -0.50 7.37 7.82
CA TYR A 203 0.51 6.46 8.36
C TYR A 203 1.28 7.05 9.54
N TYR A 204 1.72 8.31 9.44
CA TYR A 204 2.40 8.97 10.56
C TYR A 204 1.46 9.20 11.75
N LYS A 205 0.19 9.54 11.50
CA LYS A 205 -0.79 9.65 12.58
C LYS A 205 -1.03 8.31 13.28
N VAL A 206 -1.11 7.19 12.52
CA VAL A 206 -1.20 5.84 13.10
C VAL A 206 0.04 5.53 13.93
N LEU A 207 1.24 5.78 13.39
CA LEU A 207 2.51 5.52 14.09
C LEU A 207 2.60 6.27 15.42
N VAL A 208 2.27 7.57 15.43
CA VAL A 208 2.48 8.43 16.60
C VAL A 208 1.32 8.36 17.60
N LYS A 209 0.06 8.32 17.12
CA LYS A 209 -1.14 8.44 17.97
C LYS A 209 -1.97 7.15 18.05
N GLY A 210 -1.74 6.17 17.18
CA GLY A 210 -2.50 4.93 17.17
C GLY A 210 -2.41 4.18 18.50
N HIS A 211 -3.47 3.50 18.87
CA HIS A 211 -3.47 2.64 20.05
C HIS A 211 -2.66 1.38 19.76
N VAL A 212 -1.94 0.91 20.77
CA VAL A 212 -1.07 -0.27 20.68
C VAL A 212 -1.89 -1.53 20.36
N GLY A 213 -1.43 -2.29 19.36
CA GLY A 213 -2.10 -3.49 18.88
C GLY A 213 -3.33 -3.25 18.00
N GLU A 214 -3.68 -2.00 17.70
CA GLU A 214 -4.91 -1.65 16.98
C GLU A 214 -4.66 -1.39 15.49
N PRO A 215 -5.55 -1.90 14.61
CA PRO A 215 -5.54 -1.58 13.18
C PRO A 215 -6.31 -0.30 12.88
N TYR A 216 -5.87 0.41 11.83
CA TYR A 216 -6.51 1.61 11.30
C TYR A 216 -6.55 1.56 9.78
N ASN A 217 -7.72 1.79 9.21
CA ASN A 217 -7.89 2.00 7.78
C ASN A 217 -7.26 3.33 7.36
N VAL A 218 -6.42 3.29 6.32
CA VAL A 218 -5.80 4.49 5.72
C VAL A 218 -6.23 4.60 4.27
N GLY A 219 -7.15 5.51 4.00
CA GLY A 219 -7.80 5.69 2.71
C GLY A 219 -8.75 6.87 2.74
N ILE A 220 -9.61 6.98 1.75
CA ILE A 220 -10.69 7.96 1.66
C ILE A 220 -12.01 7.22 1.43
N GLU A 221 -13.11 7.70 2.02
CA GLU A 221 -14.44 7.06 1.91
C GLU A 221 -15.16 7.46 0.63
N THR A 222 -14.93 8.67 0.14
CA THR A 222 -15.67 9.25 -0.99
C THR A 222 -14.75 10.06 -1.91
N PRO A 223 -15.07 10.11 -3.23
CA PRO A 223 -16.08 9.32 -3.92
C PRO A 223 -15.63 7.87 -4.15
N GLU A 224 -16.56 6.92 -4.05
CA GLU A 224 -16.36 5.58 -4.61
C GLU A 224 -16.69 5.62 -6.10
N ILE A 225 -15.74 5.29 -6.95
CA ILE A 225 -15.86 5.38 -8.42
C ILE A 225 -15.55 4.04 -9.07
N SER A 226 -16.21 3.78 -10.20
CA SER A 226 -15.95 2.61 -11.03
C SER A 226 -14.64 2.72 -11.80
N MET A 227 -14.12 1.60 -12.27
CA MET A 227 -12.92 1.60 -13.12
C MET A 227 -13.16 2.34 -14.43
N ALA A 228 -14.39 2.32 -14.95
CA ALA A 228 -14.78 3.09 -16.14
C ALA A 228 -14.73 4.59 -15.88
N GLU A 229 -15.35 5.06 -14.79
CA GLU A 229 -15.30 6.49 -14.40
C GLU A 229 -13.86 6.97 -14.13
N LEU A 230 -13.03 6.13 -13.54
CA LEU A 230 -11.60 6.45 -13.35
C LEU A 230 -10.89 6.64 -14.70
N ALA A 231 -11.13 5.75 -15.67
CA ALA A 231 -10.54 5.84 -17.00
C ALA A 231 -10.99 7.12 -17.74
N GLU A 232 -12.29 7.45 -17.66
CA GLU A 232 -12.85 8.69 -18.22
C GLU A 232 -12.23 9.94 -17.59
N LYS A 233 -12.08 9.97 -16.26
CA LYS A 233 -11.42 11.06 -15.54
C LYS A 233 -9.97 11.25 -15.99
N ILE A 234 -9.21 10.15 -16.08
CA ILE A 234 -7.81 10.20 -16.54
C ILE A 234 -7.72 10.68 -17.98
N THR A 235 -8.57 10.17 -18.88
CA THR A 235 -8.63 10.61 -20.29
C THR A 235 -8.91 12.09 -20.40
N ARG A 236 -9.93 12.59 -19.68
CA ARG A 236 -10.29 14.01 -19.67
C ARG A 236 -9.16 14.88 -19.14
N ILE A 237 -8.60 14.55 -17.97
CA ILE A 237 -7.52 15.33 -17.34
C ILE A 237 -6.27 15.34 -18.23
N ALA A 238 -5.91 14.20 -18.82
CA ALA A 238 -4.78 14.12 -19.75
C ALA A 238 -5.02 14.94 -21.02
N GLY A 239 -6.25 14.95 -21.54
CA GLY A 239 -6.64 15.82 -22.65
C GLY A 239 -6.47 17.29 -22.32
N GLU A 240 -6.94 17.74 -21.16
CA GLU A 240 -6.84 19.12 -20.68
C GLU A 240 -5.37 19.57 -20.46
N LEU A 241 -4.52 18.69 -19.92
CA LEU A 241 -3.15 19.06 -19.53
C LEU A 241 -2.12 18.85 -20.65
N PHE A 242 -2.29 17.85 -21.51
CA PHE A 242 -1.28 17.41 -22.48
C PHE A 242 -1.80 17.25 -23.91
N GLY A 243 -3.07 17.56 -24.17
CA GLY A 243 -3.66 17.33 -25.47
C GLY A 243 -3.80 15.84 -25.84
N TYR A 244 -3.90 14.94 -24.84
CA TYR A 244 -4.10 13.51 -25.10
C TYR A 244 -5.41 13.25 -25.83
N THR A 245 -5.35 12.46 -26.89
CA THR A 245 -6.48 12.16 -27.79
C THR A 245 -6.82 10.67 -27.86
N GLY A 246 -6.15 9.83 -27.06
CA GLY A 246 -6.41 8.41 -27.00
C GLY A 246 -7.83 8.11 -26.49
N LYS A 247 -8.33 6.94 -26.82
CA LYS A 247 -9.68 6.47 -26.51
C LYS A 247 -9.65 5.44 -25.39
N LEU A 248 -10.79 5.25 -24.73
CA LEU A 248 -11.02 4.11 -23.85
C LEU A 248 -11.49 2.90 -24.69
N VAL A 249 -10.73 1.82 -24.67
CA VAL A 249 -11.04 0.58 -25.39
C VAL A 249 -11.16 -0.58 -24.41
N ARG A 250 -12.08 -1.50 -24.68
CA ARG A 250 -12.25 -2.74 -23.89
C ARG A 250 -11.64 -3.92 -24.63
N GLN A 251 -10.86 -4.72 -23.90
CA GLN A 251 -10.26 -5.94 -24.43
C GLN A 251 -10.34 -7.07 -23.39
N PRO A 252 -10.40 -8.35 -23.80
CA PRO A 252 -10.21 -9.46 -22.89
C PRO A 252 -8.86 -9.39 -22.21
N ASN A 253 -8.79 -9.76 -20.91
CA ASN A 253 -7.50 -9.83 -20.23
C ASN A 253 -6.71 -11.04 -20.74
N PRO A 254 -5.46 -10.87 -21.13
CA PRO A 254 -4.60 -11.99 -21.54
C PRO A 254 -4.20 -12.90 -20.36
N GLU A 255 -4.32 -12.44 -19.12
CA GLU A 255 -4.03 -13.22 -17.91
C GLU A 255 -5.34 -13.70 -17.28
N GLU A 256 -5.70 -14.99 -17.40
CA GLU A 256 -6.93 -15.58 -16.84
C GLU A 256 -7.08 -15.35 -15.33
N VAL A 257 -5.98 -15.37 -14.60
CA VAL A 257 -5.96 -15.20 -13.14
C VAL A 257 -6.01 -13.74 -12.67
N TYR A 258 -6.03 -12.77 -13.59
CA TYR A 258 -5.95 -11.35 -13.24
C TYR A 258 -7.11 -10.86 -12.35
N LEU A 259 -8.32 -11.36 -12.62
CA LEU A 259 -9.53 -10.97 -11.89
C LEU A 259 -9.91 -11.94 -10.77
N VAL A 260 -9.19 -13.07 -10.63
CA VAL A 260 -9.48 -14.05 -9.57
C VAL A 260 -9.22 -13.43 -8.20
N ASP A 261 -10.17 -13.59 -7.29
CA ASP A 261 -10.18 -13.02 -5.93
C ASP A 261 -10.06 -11.48 -5.89
N ASN A 262 -10.38 -10.80 -6.99
CA ASN A 262 -10.40 -9.34 -7.02
C ASN A 262 -11.76 -8.83 -6.53
N PRO A 263 -11.84 -8.07 -5.42
CA PRO A 263 -13.12 -7.66 -4.86
C PRO A 263 -13.92 -6.76 -5.81
N ASN A 264 -15.24 -6.85 -5.74
CA ASN A 264 -16.15 -6.01 -6.52
C ASN A 264 -16.12 -4.56 -6.03
N ARG A 265 -16.10 -4.35 -4.72
CA ARG A 265 -16.05 -3.03 -4.09
C ARG A 265 -14.93 -2.97 -3.07
N ARG A 266 -14.28 -1.80 -2.98
CA ARG A 266 -13.29 -1.53 -1.93
C ARG A 266 -13.35 -0.07 -1.49
N CYS A 267 -14.01 0.16 -0.36
CA CYS A 267 -14.21 1.45 0.26
C CYS A 267 -13.99 1.30 1.78
N PRO A 268 -13.08 2.07 2.41
CA PRO A 268 -12.86 2.01 3.85
C PRO A 268 -13.94 2.77 4.63
N ASP A 269 -14.27 2.31 5.82
CA ASP A 269 -14.73 3.17 6.90
C ASP A 269 -13.49 3.71 7.62
N ILE A 270 -13.33 5.03 7.73
CA ILE A 270 -12.22 5.68 8.45
C ILE A 270 -12.69 6.41 9.71
N SER A 271 -13.89 6.14 10.19
CA SER A 271 -14.47 6.79 11.38
C SER A 271 -13.58 6.62 12.60
N LYS A 272 -12.99 5.44 12.79
CA LYS A 272 -12.01 5.17 13.85
C LYS A 272 -10.76 6.05 13.72
N GLY A 273 -10.22 6.17 12.52
CA GLY A 273 -9.06 7.03 12.24
C GLY A 273 -9.38 8.51 12.51
N ARG A 274 -10.57 8.97 12.14
CA ARG A 274 -11.02 10.34 12.47
C ARG A 274 -11.10 10.56 13.97
N ALA A 275 -11.78 9.66 14.70
CA ALA A 275 -12.03 9.81 16.14
C ALA A 275 -10.72 9.75 16.95
N HIS A 276 -9.85 8.78 16.68
CA HIS A 276 -8.65 8.54 17.50
C HIS A 276 -7.46 9.40 17.07
N LEU A 277 -7.31 9.67 15.77
CA LEU A 277 -6.09 10.23 15.19
C LEU A 277 -6.30 11.64 14.63
N GLY A 278 -7.55 12.07 14.43
CA GLY A 278 -7.87 13.25 13.63
C GLY A 278 -7.42 13.06 12.16
N TYR A 279 -7.49 11.84 11.64
CA TYR A 279 -7.19 11.55 10.23
C TYR A 279 -8.35 11.99 9.36
N ASP A 280 -8.13 12.98 8.49
CA ASP A 280 -9.14 13.54 7.61
C ASP A 280 -8.53 13.81 6.22
N PRO A 281 -8.55 12.82 5.31
CA PRO A 281 -8.04 12.96 3.95
C PRO A 281 -8.92 13.94 3.17
N SER A 282 -8.30 14.86 2.41
CA SER A 282 -9.00 15.97 1.78
C SER A 282 -8.73 16.13 0.28
N ILE A 283 -7.70 15.48 -0.26
CA ILE A 283 -7.33 15.62 -1.67
C ILE A 283 -8.27 14.78 -2.53
N SER A 284 -9.07 15.47 -3.36
CA SER A 284 -9.98 14.79 -4.29
C SER A 284 -9.25 13.96 -5.33
N VAL A 285 -9.93 12.96 -5.92
CA VAL A 285 -9.36 12.14 -7.01
C VAL A 285 -8.92 13.01 -8.19
N ASP A 286 -9.75 13.97 -8.61
CA ASP A 286 -9.42 14.87 -9.73
C ASP A 286 -8.17 15.71 -9.44
N GLU A 287 -8.06 16.27 -8.23
CA GLU A 287 -6.89 17.03 -7.82
C GLU A 287 -5.63 16.16 -7.72
N GLY A 288 -5.74 14.99 -7.11
CA GLY A 288 -4.62 14.06 -7.00
C GLY A 288 -4.13 13.54 -8.36
N LEU A 289 -5.06 13.29 -9.30
CA LEU A 289 -4.70 12.92 -10.67
C LEU A 289 -3.96 14.07 -11.36
N ARG A 290 -4.42 15.33 -11.22
CA ARG A 290 -3.73 16.50 -11.78
C ARG A 290 -2.32 16.64 -11.21
N ARG A 291 -2.14 16.51 -9.90
CA ARG A 291 -0.82 16.55 -9.25
C ARG A 291 0.09 15.40 -9.69
N GLY A 292 -0.48 14.21 -9.87
CA GLY A 292 0.24 13.02 -10.32
C GLY A 292 0.63 13.02 -11.80
N THR A 293 0.07 13.94 -12.60
CA THR A 293 0.32 14.04 -14.04
C THR A 293 1.12 15.26 -14.43
N THR A 294 1.78 15.95 -13.50
CA THR A 294 2.72 17.02 -13.86
C THR A 294 3.94 16.47 -14.60
N PRO A 295 4.62 17.25 -15.47
CA PRO A 295 5.83 16.80 -16.17
C PRO A 295 6.88 16.22 -15.23
N GLU A 296 7.07 16.81 -14.04
CA GLU A 296 8.02 16.35 -13.02
C GLU A 296 7.60 15.00 -12.44
N SER A 297 6.32 14.81 -12.09
CA SER A 297 5.81 13.53 -11.60
C SER A 297 5.83 12.44 -12.67
N LEU A 298 5.58 12.79 -13.94
CA LEU A 298 5.72 11.85 -15.06
C LEU A 298 7.19 11.49 -15.35
N ALA A 299 8.12 12.42 -15.16
CA ALA A 299 9.55 12.13 -15.25
C ALA A 299 10.03 11.16 -14.16
N SER A 300 9.46 11.22 -12.97
CA SER A 300 9.76 10.32 -11.86
C SER A 300 9.22 8.88 -12.06
N LEU A 301 8.32 8.69 -13.03
CA LEU A 301 7.73 7.39 -13.37
C LEU A 301 8.56 6.60 -14.42
N LYS A 302 9.47 7.26 -15.12
CA LYS A 302 10.40 6.63 -16.09
C LYS A 302 11.58 6.01 -15.35
#